data_27f32ec4dff8f114fceec286de243472
#
_entry.id   27f32ec4dff8f114fceec286de243472
#
_cell.length_a   1.000
_cell.length_b   1.000
_cell.length_c   1.000
_cell.angle_alpha   90.00
_cell.angle_beta   90.00
_cell.angle_gamma   90.00
#
_symmetry.space_group_name_H-M   'P 1'
#
loop_
_entity.id
_entity.type
_entity.pdbx_description
1 polymer ?
#
loop_
_entity_poly.entity_id
_entity_poly.type
_entity_poly.pdbx_seq_one_letter_code
_entity_poly.pdbx_strand_id
1 'polypeptide(L)'
;MLKKLLAGWLGLALMVMSSFACAEPAHYKIVTGPERGTYIQFGQDLSKWVAQPAGIDLEVMASKGSAENVQRMRFEPGVKLALVQSDVYQAYIDMANAGNADAGTAIRPLRLIMPLYDEEINVVVRADSPMKTFADIKDKSISVGLIGSGTAQSATTLYHLMFGQAIPEQNIQHLSNEDALAALIVKKVDVAIIVVGQPAKLFNDMNPELLQQIRPLRVDPNAPETARAKQTYFPATLRATSYPNWLKEDVPTLTVKAFLVTYDYGLRDTVGNLNHFADSLCANFDNLQEHGHPKWKQVKLELPALVHGWKYYGPVEKHLRACLANKSAAISATAAAAQAVQKPRSSCTDQERLLLLCK
;
A
#
# COMPACT_ATOMS: atom_id res chain seq x y z
N MET A 1 61.87 -38.07 11.74
CA MET A 1 60.41 -38.35 11.54
C MET A 1 59.49 -37.26 12.08
N LEU A 2 59.87 -36.51 13.08
CA LEU A 2 58.98 -35.45 13.69
C LEU A 2 58.69 -34.24 12.82
N LYS A 3 59.61 -33.83 11.90
CA LYS A 3 59.38 -32.67 10.99
C LYS A 3 58.38 -32.90 9.87
N LYS A 4 58.01 -34.14 9.50
CA LYS A 4 57.01 -34.46 8.46
C LYS A 4 55.60 -34.51 9.01
N LEU A 5 55.40 -34.71 10.31
CA LEU A 5 54.10 -34.70 10.96
C LEU A 5 53.59 -33.27 11.21
N LEU A 6 54.45 -32.28 11.46
CA LEU A 6 54.08 -30.89 11.67
C LEU A 6 53.62 -30.20 10.36
N ALA A 7 54.12 -30.59 9.19
CA ALA A 7 53.71 -30.03 7.92
C ALA A 7 52.31 -30.48 7.48
N GLY A 8 51.88 -31.67 7.89
CA GLY A 8 50.52 -32.17 7.59
C GLY A 8 49.41 -31.49 8.37
N TRP A 9 49.68 -31.06 9.60
CA TRP A 9 48.69 -30.36 10.44
C TRP A 9 48.49 -28.88 10.06
N LEU A 10 49.55 -28.22 9.53
CA LEU A 10 49.43 -26.84 9.03
C LEU A 10 48.63 -26.77 7.74
N GLY A 11 48.70 -27.77 6.86
CA GLY A 11 47.89 -27.86 5.63
C GLY A 11 46.41 -28.10 5.89
N LEU A 12 46.06 -28.87 6.94
CA LEU A 12 44.68 -29.15 7.30
C LEU A 12 44.01 -27.98 8.00
N ALA A 13 44.76 -27.16 8.76
CA ALA A 13 44.25 -25.96 9.42
C ALA A 13 43.96 -24.82 8.42
N LEU A 14 44.63 -24.74 7.28
CA LEU A 14 44.34 -23.75 6.23
C LEU A 14 43.11 -24.09 5.37
N MET A 15 42.71 -25.36 5.30
CA MET A 15 41.53 -25.80 4.54
C MET A 15 40.19 -25.55 5.26
N VAL A 16 40.18 -25.29 6.55
CA VAL A 16 38.96 -25.07 7.35
C VAL A 16 38.59 -23.58 7.42
N MET A 17 39.43 -22.67 6.94
CA MET A 17 39.09 -21.25 6.75
C MET A 17 38.35 -20.96 5.43
N SER A 18 37.72 -21.99 4.83
CA SER A 18 36.91 -21.81 3.64
C SER A 18 35.58 -21.14 3.98
N SER A 19 35.55 -19.84 3.80
CA SER A 19 34.44 -19.12 3.20
C SER A 19 33.09 -19.27 3.88
N PHE A 20 32.87 -18.57 4.97
CA PHE A 20 31.58 -17.89 5.11
C PHE A 20 31.57 -16.76 4.08
N ALA A 21 31.38 -17.10 2.82
CA ALA A 21 30.95 -16.14 1.83
C ALA A 21 29.54 -15.69 2.28
N CYS A 22 29.49 -14.60 3.04
CA CYS A 22 28.24 -13.89 3.26
C CYS A 22 27.76 -13.52 1.85
N ALA A 23 26.73 -14.18 1.34
CA ALA A 23 26.14 -13.82 0.06
C ALA A 23 25.76 -12.34 0.15
N GLU A 24 26.23 -11.52 -0.79
CA GLU A 24 25.81 -10.12 -0.83
C GLU A 24 24.29 -10.07 -0.89
N PRO A 25 23.65 -9.16 -0.13
CA PRO A 25 22.21 -8.97 -0.20
C PRO A 25 21.77 -8.70 -1.63
N ALA A 26 20.65 -9.29 -2.04
CA ALA A 26 20.07 -8.97 -3.33
C ALA A 26 19.66 -7.50 -3.34
N HIS A 27 20.23 -6.71 -4.26
CA HIS A 27 19.88 -5.28 -4.38
C HIS A 27 18.68 -5.11 -5.29
N TYR A 28 17.57 -4.64 -4.73
CA TYR A 28 16.30 -4.38 -5.42
C TYR A 28 15.83 -2.95 -5.18
N LYS A 29 14.92 -2.48 -6.03
CA LYS A 29 14.27 -1.19 -5.90
C LYS A 29 12.76 -1.35 -5.76
N ILE A 30 12.16 -0.50 -4.92
CA ILE A 30 10.72 -0.30 -4.86
C ILE A 30 10.39 1.12 -5.31
N VAL A 31 9.53 1.28 -6.32
CA VAL A 31 9.02 2.58 -6.73
C VAL A 31 7.72 2.88 -6.02
N THR A 32 7.58 4.09 -5.48
CA THR A 32 6.56 4.46 -4.52
C THR A 32 5.71 5.64 -5.00
N GLY A 33 5.89 6.82 -4.46
CA GLY A 33 5.15 8.04 -4.78
C GLY A 33 5.93 9.28 -4.39
N PRO A 34 5.27 10.44 -4.33
CA PRO A 34 5.90 11.68 -3.88
C PRO A 34 6.46 11.56 -2.46
N GLU A 35 7.53 12.30 -2.16
CA GLU A 35 8.28 12.23 -0.89
C GLU A 35 7.43 12.49 0.36
N ARG A 36 6.37 13.30 0.26
CA ARG A 36 5.43 13.59 1.36
C ARG A 36 4.16 12.74 1.32
N GLY A 37 4.08 11.78 0.39
CA GLY A 37 2.95 10.86 0.26
C GLY A 37 3.03 9.68 1.21
N THR A 38 1.99 8.88 1.23
CA THR A 38 1.92 7.66 2.05
C THR A 38 2.74 6.52 1.43
N TYR A 39 2.85 6.44 0.10
CA TYR A 39 3.59 5.38 -0.59
C TYR A 39 5.06 5.31 -0.20
N ILE A 40 5.75 6.47 -0.13
CA ILE A 40 7.18 6.49 0.24
C ILE A 40 7.40 5.94 1.65
N GLN A 41 6.50 6.24 2.58
CA GLN A 41 6.57 5.75 3.96
C GLN A 41 6.32 4.23 4.03
N PHE A 42 5.37 3.72 3.26
CA PHE A 42 5.15 2.28 3.11
C PHE A 42 6.37 1.57 2.50
N GLY A 43 7.00 2.18 1.49
CA GLY A 43 8.27 1.68 0.94
C GLY A 43 9.38 1.59 1.99
N GLN A 44 9.53 2.62 2.83
CA GLN A 44 10.50 2.66 3.93
C GLN A 44 10.21 1.59 4.98
N ASP A 45 8.94 1.41 5.35
CA ASP A 45 8.51 0.36 6.28
C ASP A 45 8.80 -1.04 5.72
N LEU A 46 8.46 -1.29 4.45
CA LEU A 46 8.75 -2.56 3.76
C LEU A 46 10.26 -2.82 3.65
N SER A 47 11.06 -1.80 3.36
CA SER A 47 12.52 -1.92 3.32
C SER A 47 13.07 -2.34 4.69
N LYS A 48 12.68 -1.63 5.75
CA LYS A 48 13.17 -1.84 7.10
C LYS A 48 12.68 -3.14 7.73
N TRP A 49 11.37 -3.39 7.68
CA TRP A 49 10.75 -4.44 8.47
C TRP A 49 10.56 -5.77 7.72
N VAL A 50 10.66 -5.74 6.38
CA VAL A 50 10.41 -6.91 5.53
C VAL A 50 11.64 -7.29 4.71
N ALA A 51 12.17 -6.36 3.90
CA ALA A 51 13.24 -6.67 2.97
C ALA A 51 14.58 -6.93 3.69
N GLN A 52 14.94 -6.08 4.65
CA GLN A 52 16.18 -6.25 5.41
C GLN A 52 16.24 -7.59 6.16
N PRO A 53 15.20 -8.04 6.90
CA PRO A 53 15.19 -9.37 7.51
C PRO A 53 15.18 -10.51 6.49
N ALA A 54 14.72 -10.28 5.26
CA ALA A 54 14.76 -11.25 4.15
C ALA A 54 16.13 -11.32 3.44
N GLY A 55 17.14 -10.54 3.87
CA GLY A 55 18.43 -10.44 3.20
C GLY A 55 18.39 -9.67 1.88
N ILE A 56 17.45 -8.75 1.73
CA ILE A 56 17.28 -7.91 0.53
C ILE A 56 17.60 -6.47 0.91
N ASP A 57 18.56 -5.87 0.18
CA ASP A 57 18.78 -4.42 0.18
C ASP A 57 17.74 -3.78 -0.76
N LEU A 58 16.72 -3.16 -0.18
CA LEU A 58 15.60 -2.58 -0.90
C LEU A 58 15.71 -1.05 -0.92
N GLU A 59 16.19 -0.51 -2.04
CA GLU A 59 16.24 0.92 -2.30
C GLU A 59 14.84 1.48 -2.54
N VAL A 60 14.45 2.51 -1.78
CA VAL A 60 13.13 3.13 -1.85
C VAL A 60 13.20 4.36 -2.75
N MET A 61 12.50 4.30 -3.89
CA MET A 61 12.51 5.32 -4.93
C MET A 61 11.24 6.16 -4.92
N ALA A 62 11.40 7.48 -4.85
CA ALA A 62 10.29 8.39 -5.09
C ALA A 62 9.86 8.36 -6.57
N SER A 63 8.60 8.68 -6.84
CA SER A 63 8.03 8.79 -8.17
C SER A 63 6.85 9.77 -8.19
N LYS A 64 6.28 9.99 -9.37
CA LYS A 64 5.01 10.73 -9.51
C LYS A 64 3.80 9.93 -9.02
N GLY A 65 3.92 8.60 -8.91
CA GLY A 65 2.88 7.69 -8.44
C GLY A 65 2.57 6.55 -9.41
N SER A 66 1.38 5.99 -9.29
CA SER A 66 1.00 4.66 -9.80
C SER A 66 1.24 4.43 -11.29
N ALA A 67 0.92 5.38 -12.18
CA ALA A 67 1.08 5.16 -13.61
C ALA A 67 2.57 5.19 -14.02
N GLU A 68 3.39 6.08 -13.41
CA GLU A 68 4.84 6.04 -13.58
C GLU A 68 5.43 4.75 -13.02
N ASN A 69 4.91 4.26 -11.89
CA ASN A 69 5.38 3.03 -11.26
C ASN A 69 5.19 1.80 -12.18
N VAL A 70 4.05 1.70 -12.86
CA VAL A 70 3.80 0.65 -13.86
C VAL A 70 4.84 0.70 -14.98
N GLN A 71 5.21 1.90 -15.46
CA GLN A 71 6.24 2.07 -16.48
C GLN A 71 7.63 1.73 -15.95
N ARG A 72 8.00 2.21 -14.77
CA ARG A 72 9.32 1.96 -14.16
C ARG A 72 9.51 0.48 -13.82
N MET A 73 8.46 -0.23 -13.39
CA MET A 73 8.48 -1.69 -13.21
C MET A 73 8.91 -2.41 -14.50
N ARG A 74 8.52 -1.88 -15.66
CA ARG A 74 8.84 -2.50 -16.95
C ARG A 74 10.24 -2.15 -17.43
N PHE A 75 10.66 -0.91 -17.30
CA PHE A 75 11.81 -0.37 -18.05
C PHE A 75 13.01 -0.03 -17.16
N GLU A 76 12.83 0.14 -15.85
CA GLU A 76 13.94 0.52 -14.97
C GLU A 76 14.63 -0.71 -14.37
N PRO A 77 15.95 -0.88 -14.60
CA PRO A 77 16.70 -2.01 -14.03
C PRO A 77 16.68 -1.98 -12.49
N GLY A 78 16.55 -3.18 -11.90
CA GLY A 78 16.56 -3.34 -10.45
C GLY A 78 15.20 -3.09 -9.77
N VAL A 79 14.25 -2.45 -10.41
CA VAL A 79 12.88 -2.30 -9.86
C VAL A 79 12.20 -3.66 -9.87
N LYS A 80 11.91 -4.16 -8.65
CA LYS A 80 11.24 -5.46 -8.43
C LYS A 80 9.90 -5.33 -7.74
N LEU A 81 9.65 -4.20 -7.10
CA LEU A 81 8.44 -3.92 -6.35
C LEU A 81 7.91 -2.52 -6.70
N ALA A 82 6.61 -2.35 -6.62
CA ALA A 82 5.97 -1.05 -6.80
C ALA A 82 4.69 -0.93 -5.98
N LEU A 83 4.25 0.31 -5.74
CA LEU A 83 2.93 0.62 -5.20
C LEU A 83 2.05 1.17 -6.32
N VAL A 84 0.85 0.61 -6.50
CA VAL A 84 -0.05 0.96 -7.61
C VAL A 84 -1.50 0.99 -7.12
N GLN A 85 -2.25 2.01 -7.53
CA GLN A 85 -3.68 2.11 -7.28
C GLN A 85 -4.47 1.12 -8.15
N SER A 86 -5.59 0.63 -7.62
CA SER A 86 -6.45 -0.33 -8.30
C SER A 86 -7.08 0.21 -9.58
N ASP A 87 -7.46 1.47 -9.62
CA ASP A 87 -8.03 2.11 -10.81
C ASP A 87 -6.98 2.32 -11.92
N VAL A 88 -5.73 2.65 -11.56
CA VAL A 88 -4.61 2.69 -12.51
C VAL A 88 -4.32 1.30 -13.07
N TYR A 89 -4.28 0.28 -12.20
CA TYR A 89 -4.10 -1.11 -12.64
C TYR A 89 -5.18 -1.52 -13.64
N GLN A 90 -6.45 -1.22 -13.33
CA GLN A 90 -7.57 -1.50 -14.22
C GLN A 90 -7.51 -0.71 -15.52
N ALA A 91 -7.19 0.59 -15.46
CA ALA A 91 -7.08 1.44 -16.65
C ALA A 91 -6.03 0.90 -17.64
N TYR A 92 -4.89 0.40 -17.16
CA TYR A 92 -3.89 -0.23 -18.01
C TYR A 92 -4.39 -1.54 -18.65
N ILE A 93 -5.16 -2.35 -17.91
CA ILE A 93 -5.81 -3.56 -18.46
C ILE A 93 -6.78 -3.17 -19.57
N ASP A 94 -7.62 -2.16 -19.34
CA ASP A 94 -8.62 -1.72 -20.31
C ASP A 94 -7.95 -1.15 -21.58
N MET A 95 -6.90 -0.35 -21.45
CA MET A 95 -6.11 0.13 -22.57
C MET A 95 -5.47 -1.02 -23.36
N ALA A 96 -4.91 -2.02 -22.65
CA ALA A 96 -4.32 -3.19 -23.30
C ALA A 96 -5.37 -4.02 -24.07
N ASN A 97 -6.56 -4.18 -23.50
CA ASN A 97 -7.69 -4.87 -24.14
C ASN A 97 -8.24 -4.09 -25.33
N ALA A 98 -8.15 -2.76 -25.31
CA ALA A 98 -8.49 -1.89 -26.43
C ALA A 98 -7.41 -1.84 -27.52
N GLY A 99 -6.33 -2.64 -27.39
CA GLY A 99 -5.27 -2.78 -28.39
C GLY A 99 -4.07 -1.85 -28.22
N ASN A 100 -3.96 -1.12 -27.11
CA ASN A 100 -2.78 -0.32 -26.82
C ASN A 100 -1.59 -1.25 -26.46
N ALA A 101 -0.60 -1.31 -27.38
CA ALA A 101 0.54 -2.23 -27.27
C ALA A 101 1.46 -1.89 -26.09
N ASP A 102 1.67 -0.60 -25.81
CA ASP A 102 2.54 -0.14 -24.73
C ASP A 102 1.93 -0.45 -23.36
N ALA A 103 0.63 -0.18 -23.19
CA ALA A 103 -0.11 -0.57 -22.01
C ALA A 103 -0.08 -2.10 -21.82
N GLY A 104 -0.28 -2.85 -22.90
CA GLY A 104 -0.20 -4.31 -22.88
C GLY A 104 1.18 -4.82 -22.46
N THR A 105 2.24 -4.22 -22.95
CA THR A 105 3.63 -4.58 -22.61
C THR A 105 3.94 -4.31 -21.14
N ALA A 106 3.40 -3.23 -20.57
CA ALA A 106 3.61 -2.87 -19.18
C ALA A 106 2.75 -3.70 -18.21
N ILE A 107 1.47 -3.96 -18.53
CA ILE A 107 0.52 -4.52 -17.57
C ILE A 107 0.45 -6.05 -17.57
N ARG A 108 0.64 -6.71 -18.73
CA ARG A 108 0.46 -8.17 -18.82
C ARG A 108 1.36 -8.98 -17.87
N PRO A 109 2.64 -8.60 -17.64
CA PRO A 109 3.47 -9.29 -16.65
C PRO A 109 3.29 -8.77 -15.21
N LEU A 110 2.51 -7.71 -14.96
CA LEU A 110 2.30 -7.18 -13.62
C LEU A 110 1.45 -8.15 -12.78
N ARG A 111 1.86 -8.36 -11.53
CA ARG A 111 1.24 -9.29 -10.59
C ARG A 111 1.09 -8.61 -9.22
N LEU A 112 0.01 -8.94 -8.53
CA LEU A 112 -0.17 -8.51 -7.15
C LEU A 112 0.64 -9.40 -6.21
N ILE A 113 1.26 -8.76 -5.21
CA ILE A 113 1.73 -9.44 -4.00
C ILE A 113 0.57 -9.48 -3.01
N MET A 114 0.00 -8.31 -2.67
CA MET A 114 -1.19 -8.21 -1.82
C MET A 114 -1.87 -6.86 -1.96
N PRO A 115 -3.17 -6.76 -1.63
CA PRO A 115 -3.81 -5.48 -1.36
C PRO A 115 -3.23 -4.83 -0.10
N LEU A 116 -3.15 -3.50 -0.11
CA LEU A 116 -2.70 -2.72 1.04
C LEU A 116 -3.90 -1.98 1.67
N TYR A 117 -3.82 -0.67 1.72
CA TYR A 117 -4.80 0.20 2.35
C TYR A 117 -5.65 0.94 1.32
N ASP A 118 -6.63 1.66 1.84
CA ASP A 118 -7.45 2.56 1.05
C ASP A 118 -6.84 3.96 1.02
N GLU A 119 -6.79 4.58 -0.17
CA GLU A 119 -6.33 5.95 -0.37
C GLU A 119 -7.54 6.86 -0.58
N GLU A 120 -7.69 7.83 0.29
CA GLU A 120 -8.80 8.75 0.25
C GLU A 120 -8.62 9.79 -0.86
N ILE A 121 -9.72 10.06 -1.59
CA ILE A 121 -9.76 11.11 -2.60
C ILE A 121 -10.12 12.43 -1.90
N ASN A 122 -9.14 13.31 -1.77
CA ASN A 122 -9.32 14.63 -1.19
C ASN A 122 -9.65 15.62 -2.30
N VAL A 123 -10.86 16.12 -2.32
CA VAL A 123 -11.29 17.20 -3.24
C VAL A 123 -11.23 18.50 -2.45
N VAL A 124 -10.19 19.26 -2.66
CA VAL A 124 -9.85 20.43 -1.83
C VAL A 124 -10.20 21.72 -2.56
N VAL A 125 -10.83 22.64 -1.85
CA VAL A 125 -11.17 23.99 -2.31
C VAL A 125 -10.72 25.02 -1.29
N ARG A 126 -10.71 26.29 -1.67
CA ARG A 126 -10.49 27.37 -0.68
C ARG A 126 -11.60 27.39 0.36
N ALA A 127 -11.27 27.82 1.57
CA ALA A 127 -12.22 27.94 2.67
C ALA A 127 -13.36 28.93 2.35
N ASP A 128 -13.07 29.98 1.59
CA ASP A 128 -14.03 31.02 1.14
C ASP A 128 -14.85 30.60 -0.10
N SER A 129 -14.62 29.42 -0.66
CA SER A 129 -15.32 28.94 -1.85
C SER A 129 -16.81 28.67 -1.55
N PRO A 130 -17.74 29.02 -2.45
CA PRO A 130 -19.17 28.71 -2.31
C PRO A 130 -19.48 27.23 -2.57
N MET A 131 -18.54 26.44 -3.18
CA MET A 131 -18.72 25.02 -3.48
C MET A 131 -18.91 24.22 -2.18
N LYS A 132 -19.86 23.29 -2.14
CA LYS A 132 -20.18 22.47 -0.96
C LYS A 132 -19.95 20.97 -1.18
N THR A 133 -20.20 20.51 -2.41
CA THR A 133 -20.15 19.10 -2.79
C THR A 133 -19.30 18.90 -4.04
N PHE A 134 -19.01 17.64 -4.36
CA PHE A 134 -18.31 17.29 -5.59
C PHE A 134 -19.09 17.77 -6.86
N ALA A 135 -20.41 17.80 -6.83
CA ALA A 135 -21.20 18.27 -7.98
C ALA A 135 -20.88 19.71 -8.37
N ASP A 136 -20.42 20.54 -7.43
CA ASP A 136 -20.13 21.96 -7.67
C ASP A 136 -18.82 22.21 -8.43
N ILE A 137 -17.98 21.17 -8.63
CA ILE A 137 -16.70 21.32 -9.36
C ILE A 137 -16.85 21.26 -10.88
N LYS A 138 -18.06 20.98 -11.38
CA LYS A 138 -18.31 20.94 -12.82
C LYS A 138 -17.89 22.27 -13.46
N ASP A 139 -17.14 22.16 -14.57
CA ASP A 139 -16.64 23.29 -15.36
C ASP A 139 -15.69 24.24 -14.60
N LYS A 140 -15.16 23.85 -13.43
CA LYS A 140 -14.15 24.59 -12.69
C LYS A 140 -12.73 24.28 -13.17
N SER A 141 -11.81 25.18 -12.86
CA SER A 141 -10.36 24.91 -13.04
C SER A 141 -9.87 23.93 -11.97
N ILE A 142 -9.33 22.79 -12.39
CA ILE A 142 -9.01 21.67 -11.52
C ILE A 142 -7.53 21.26 -11.67
N SER A 143 -6.80 21.25 -10.57
CA SER A 143 -5.53 20.49 -10.52
C SER A 143 -5.86 19.02 -10.30
N VAL A 144 -5.45 18.19 -11.25
CA VAL A 144 -5.71 16.74 -11.26
C VAL A 144 -4.47 15.92 -10.87
N GLY A 145 -3.37 16.56 -10.48
CA GLY A 145 -2.10 15.89 -10.22
C GLY A 145 -1.19 15.81 -11.45
N LEU A 146 0.05 15.42 -11.22
CA LEU A 146 1.07 15.29 -12.28
C LEU A 146 0.66 14.24 -13.32
N ILE A 147 1.01 14.47 -14.58
CA ILE A 147 0.91 13.44 -15.62
C ILE A 147 1.74 12.23 -15.18
N GLY A 148 1.13 11.03 -15.24
CA GLY A 148 1.75 9.80 -14.76
C GLY A 148 1.51 9.48 -13.28
N SER A 149 0.81 10.35 -12.54
CA SER A 149 0.40 10.06 -11.16
C SER A 149 -0.88 9.21 -11.11
N GLY A 150 -1.08 8.52 -9.97
CA GLY A 150 -2.37 7.89 -9.67
C GLY A 150 -3.47 8.92 -9.46
N THR A 151 -3.16 10.07 -8.87
CA THR A 151 -4.10 11.17 -8.70
C THR A 151 -4.68 11.64 -10.04
N ALA A 152 -3.85 11.77 -11.10
CA ALA A 152 -4.33 12.19 -12.41
C ALA A 152 -5.33 11.17 -13.00
N GLN A 153 -5.06 9.87 -12.84
CA GLN A 153 -5.99 8.82 -13.27
C GLN A 153 -7.29 8.87 -12.47
N SER A 154 -7.19 8.89 -11.13
CA SER A 154 -8.39 8.90 -10.27
C SER A 154 -9.24 10.15 -10.48
N ALA A 155 -8.63 11.33 -10.57
CA ALA A 155 -9.35 12.59 -10.74
C ALA A 155 -10.13 12.64 -12.06
N THR A 156 -9.49 12.26 -13.17
CA THR A 156 -10.13 12.27 -14.49
C THR A 156 -11.21 11.19 -14.61
N THR A 157 -10.94 10.00 -14.08
CA THR A 157 -11.92 8.89 -14.05
C THR A 157 -13.13 9.25 -13.18
N LEU A 158 -12.91 9.76 -11.98
CA LEU A 158 -14.00 10.14 -11.08
C LEU A 158 -14.87 11.24 -11.69
N TYR A 159 -14.24 12.28 -12.25
CA TYR A 159 -14.99 13.35 -12.94
C TYR A 159 -15.85 12.79 -14.08
N HIS A 160 -15.28 11.93 -14.92
CA HIS A 160 -16.03 11.29 -16.01
C HIS A 160 -17.20 10.45 -15.49
N LEU A 161 -17.01 9.67 -14.45
CA LEU A 161 -18.07 8.84 -13.86
C LEU A 161 -19.18 9.68 -13.23
N MET A 162 -18.84 10.82 -12.62
CA MET A 162 -19.80 11.72 -11.98
C MET A 162 -20.60 12.53 -13.00
N PHE A 163 -19.93 13.09 -14.01
CA PHE A 163 -20.56 14.05 -14.93
C PHE A 163 -20.86 13.50 -16.32
N GLY A 164 -20.41 12.29 -16.66
CA GLY A 164 -20.61 11.66 -17.97
C GLY A 164 -19.79 12.29 -19.09
N GLN A 165 -18.82 13.16 -18.76
CA GLN A 165 -17.95 13.86 -19.70
C GLN A 165 -16.54 14.01 -19.13
N ALA A 166 -15.54 14.21 -19.97
CA ALA A 166 -14.18 14.54 -19.55
C ALA A 166 -14.13 15.98 -18.97
N ILE A 167 -13.13 16.26 -18.14
CA ILE A 167 -12.80 17.63 -17.76
C ILE A 167 -12.39 18.38 -19.03
N PRO A 168 -12.94 19.57 -19.33
CA PRO A 168 -12.49 20.38 -20.47
C PRO A 168 -11.00 20.67 -20.37
N GLU A 169 -10.26 20.52 -21.47
CA GLU A 169 -8.79 20.61 -21.49
C GLU A 169 -8.26 21.93 -20.90
N GLN A 170 -8.93 23.04 -21.21
CA GLN A 170 -8.59 24.37 -20.67
C GLN A 170 -8.76 24.48 -19.15
N ASN A 171 -9.49 23.56 -18.52
CA ASN A 171 -9.77 23.55 -17.09
C ASN A 171 -8.81 22.60 -16.32
N ILE A 172 -7.98 21.84 -17.02
CA ILE A 172 -7.05 20.89 -16.39
C ILE A 172 -5.71 21.59 -16.08
N GLN A 173 -5.21 21.35 -14.87
CA GLN A 173 -3.85 21.69 -14.47
C GLN A 173 -3.15 20.42 -13.94
N HIS A 174 -1.93 20.18 -14.42
CA HIS A 174 -1.09 19.06 -13.98
C HIS A 174 -0.01 19.55 -13.03
N LEU A 175 -0.34 19.66 -11.73
CA LEU A 175 0.54 20.18 -10.70
C LEU A 175 0.92 19.07 -9.71
N SER A 176 2.07 19.22 -9.02
CA SER A 176 2.36 18.43 -7.82
C SER A 176 1.32 18.70 -6.74
N ASN A 177 1.24 17.84 -5.72
CA ASN A 177 0.28 18.08 -4.63
C ASN A 177 0.53 19.41 -3.92
N GLU A 178 1.79 19.75 -3.68
CA GLU A 178 2.23 21.00 -3.05
C GLU A 178 1.90 22.21 -3.93
N ASP A 179 2.24 22.15 -5.22
CA ASP A 179 1.95 23.22 -6.18
C ASP A 179 0.44 23.40 -6.38
N ALA A 180 -0.34 22.32 -6.35
CA ALA A 180 -1.80 22.37 -6.43
C ALA A 180 -2.40 23.12 -5.25
N LEU A 181 -1.94 22.84 -4.02
CA LEU A 181 -2.40 23.56 -2.82
C LEU A 181 -1.96 25.04 -2.86
N ALA A 182 -0.74 25.32 -3.29
CA ALA A 182 -0.25 26.70 -3.48
C ALA A 182 -1.09 27.44 -4.54
N ALA A 183 -1.34 26.82 -5.69
CA ALA A 183 -2.15 27.41 -6.77
C ALA A 183 -3.60 27.65 -6.34
N LEU A 184 -4.17 26.75 -5.51
CA LEU A 184 -5.50 26.88 -4.93
C LEU A 184 -5.59 28.12 -4.01
N ILE A 185 -4.62 28.31 -3.11
CA ILE A 185 -4.57 29.44 -2.18
C ILE A 185 -4.47 30.78 -2.93
N VAL A 186 -3.62 30.84 -3.96
CA VAL A 186 -3.44 32.06 -4.77
C VAL A 186 -4.47 32.21 -5.91
N LYS A 187 -5.53 31.43 -5.91
CA LYS A 187 -6.67 31.50 -6.85
C LYS A 187 -6.32 31.21 -8.32
N LYS A 188 -5.25 30.46 -8.58
CA LYS A 188 -4.90 30.00 -9.93
C LYS A 188 -5.70 28.76 -10.38
N VAL A 189 -6.18 27.98 -9.44
CA VAL A 189 -7.15 26.89 -9.65
C VAL A 189 -8.28 27.01 -8.64
N ASP A 190 -9.44 26.46 -8.98
CA ASP A 190 -10.61 26.46 -8.11
C ASP A 190 -10.66 25.23 -7.21
N VAL A 191 -10.11 24.11 -7.70
CA VAL A 191 -10.15 22.80 -7.07
C VAL A 191 -8.78 22.11 -7.18
N ALA A 192 -8.35 21.46 -6.12
CA ALA A 192 -7.23 20.52 -6.14
C ALA A 192 -7.73 19.13 -5.76
N ILE A 193 -7.58 18.14 -6.63
CA ILE A 193 -7.85 16.74 -6.30
C ILE A 193 -6.53 16.08 -5.93
N ILE A 194 -6.50 15.43 -4.76
CA ILE A 194 -5.31 14.78 -4.19
C ILE A 194 -5.73 13.41 -3.66
N VAL A 195 -5.14 12.36 -4.20
CA VAL A 195 -5.36 10.98 -3.74
C VAL A 195 -4.19 10.55 -2.88
N VAL A 196 -4.45 10.34 -1.60
CA VAL A 196 -3.42 9.99 -0.62
C VAL A 196 -4.05 9.32 0.60
N GLY A 197 -3.37 8.33 1.18
CA GLY A 197 -3.82 7.69 2.42
C GLY A 197 -3.68 8.60 3.64
N GLN A 198 -4.70 8.61 4.50
CA GLN A 198 -4.70 9.39 5.74
C GLN A 198 -4.04 8.62 6.90
N PRO A 199 -3.31 9.29 7.83
CA PRO A 199 -2.95 10.71 7.82
C PRO A 199 -1.82 11.00 6.81
N ALA A 200 -1.96 12.04 5.98
CA ALA A 200 -0.93 12.43 5.04
C ALA A 200 -0.06 13.56 5.60
N LYS A 201 1.26 13.40 5.49
CA LYS A 201 2.22 14.45 5.88
C LYS A 201 2.00 15.76 5.14
N LEU A 202 1.53 15.67 3.88
CA LEU A 202 1.18 16.83 3.06
C LEU A 202 0.30 17.83 3.82
N PHE A 203 -0.72 17.36 4.53
CA PHE A 203 -1.64 18.21 5.29
C PHE A 203 -1.17 18.43 6.73
N ASN A 204 -0.62 17.41 7.39
CA ASN A 204 -0.23 17.50 8.80
C ASN A 204 1.00 18.41 9.03
N ASP A 205 1.92 18.46 8.07
CA ASP A 205 3.13 19.31 8.13
C ASP A 205 2.93 20.68 7.47
N MET A 206 1.71 20.97 6.96
CA MET A 206 1.41 22.25 6.34
C MET A 206 1.31 23.36 7.40
N ASN A 207 1.76 24.58 7.06
CA ASN A 207 1.60 25.74 7.92
C ASN A 207 0.12 25.91 8.32
N PRO A 208 -0.21 26.02 9.63
CA PRO A 208 -1.59 26.11 10.09
C PRO A 208 -2.40 27.28 9.51
N GLU A 209 -1.76 28.43 9.24
CA GLU A 209 -2.43 29.58 8.64
C GLU A 209 -2.85 29.29 7.19
N LEU A 210 -2.00 28.61 6.42
CA LEU A 210 -2.32 28.20 5.06
C LEU A 210 -3.37 27.07 5.06
N LEU A 211 -3.27 26.15 6.00
CA LEU A 211 -4.21 25.05 6.15
C LEU A 211 -5.65 25.54 6.42
N GLN A 212 -5.80 26.63 7.17
CA GLN A 212 -7.11 27.25 7.43
C GLN A 212 -7.72 27.95 6.19
N GLN A 213 -6.92 28.19 5.14
CA GLN A 213 -7.40 28.78 3.89
C GLN A 213 -8.02 27.76 2.93
N ILE A 214 -7.95 26.49 3.25
CA ILE A 214 -8.47 25.39 2.43
C ILE A 214 -9.37 24.46 3.22
N ARG A 215 -10.27 23.79 2.53
CA ARG A 215 -11.11 22.74 3.12
C ARG A 215 -11.45 21.66 2.10
N PRO A 216 -11.74 20.41 2.53
CA PRO A 216 -12.24 19.39 1.64
C PRO A 216 -13.72 19.65 1.29
N LEU A 217 -14.09 19.25 0.07
CA LEU A 217 -15.50 19.11 -0.32
C LEU A 217 -16.02 17.73 0.12
N ARG A 218 -17.31 17.67 0.37
CA ARG A 218 -17.99 16.40 0.63
C ARG A 218 -18.28 15.69 -0.68
N VAL A 219 -17.96 14.40 -0.73
CA VAL A 219 -18.43 13.50 -1.78
C VAL A 219 -19.44 12.57 -1.14
N ASP A 220 -20.74 12.87 -1.29
CA ASP A 220 -21.78 12.02 -0.71
C ASP A 220 -21.87 10.69 -1.48
N PRO A 221 -21.49 9.55 -0.86
CA PRO A 221 -21.54 8.27 -1.54
C PRO A 221 -22.97 7.77 -1.81
N ASN A 222 -23.98 8.40 -1.22
CA ASN A 222 -25.40 8.07 -1.42
C ASN A 222 -26.08 8.97 -2.45
N ALA A 223 -25.42 10.02 -2.92
CA ALA A 223 -25.98 10.87 -3.95
C ALA A 223 -26.16 10.11 -5.28
N PRO A 224 -27.24 10.36 -6.03
CA PRO A 224 -27.50 9.67 -7.31
C PRO A 224 -26.34 9.75 -8.31
N GLU A 225 -25.68 10.90 -8.38
CA GLU A 225 -24.54 11.14 -9.26
C GLU A 225 -23.32 10.26 -8.93
N THR A 226 -23.16 9.83 -7.67
CA THR A 226 -22.07 8.94 -7.27
C THR A 226 -22.33 7.46 -7.58
N ALA A 227 -23.51 7.10 -8.03
CA ALA A 227 -23.88 5.70 -8.28
C ALA A 227 -22.94 5.01 -9.27
N ARG A 228 -22.50 5.71 -10.35
CA ARG A 228 -21.51 5.19 -11.30
C ARG A 228 -20.10 5.14 -10.72
N ALA A 229 -19.73 6.14 -9.94
CA ALA A 229 -18.41 6.19 -9.31
C ALA A 229 -18.19 5.02 -8.34
N LYS A 230 -19.25 4.55 -7.65
CA LYS A 230 -19.18 3.39 -6.73
C LYS A 230 -18.89 2.05 -7.40
N GLN A 231 -18.87 1.96 -8.72
CA GLN A 231 -18.44 0.76 -9.43
C GLN A 231 -16.89 0.62 -9.43
N THR A 232 -16.18 1.74 -9.25
CA THR A 232 -14.71 1.79 -9.28
C THR A 232 -14.13 2.20 -7.92
N TYR A 233 -14.83 3.08 -7.21
CA TYR A 233 -14.40 3.68 -5.94
C TYR A 233 -15.32 3.26 -4.80
N PHE A 234 -14.78 3.23 -3.58
CA PHE A 234 -15.51 2.80 -2.40
C PHE A 234 -15.82 3.99 -1.49
N PRO A 235 -16.96 3.96 -0.75
CA PRO A 235 -17.25 4.97 0.26
C PRO A 235 -16.14 5.03 1.32
N ALA A 236 -15.73 6.25 1.68
CA ALA A 236 -14.71 6.51 2.69
C ALA A 236 -15.02 7.79 3.47
N THR A 237 -14.18 8.07 4.45
CA THR A 237 -14.32 9.23 5.33
C THR A 237 -12.94 9.81 5.64
N LEU A 238 -12.74 11.09 5.36
CA LEU A 238 -11.62 11.85 5.90
C LEU A 238 -11.89 12.10 7.39
N ARG A 239 -11.07 11.56 8.25
CA ARG A 239 -11.31 11.60 9.70
C ARG A 239 -10.69 12.84 10.32
N ALA A 240 -11.46 13.55 11.14
CA ALA A 240 -10.96 14.66 11.93
C ALA A 240 -9.79 14.24 12.84
N THR A 241 -9.81 13.02 13.35
CA THR A 241 -8.70 12.46 14.16
C THR A 241 -7.38 12.26 13.38
N SER A 242 -7.46 12.12 12.05
CA SER A 242 -6.27 12.06 11.18
C SER A 242 -5.69 13.44 10.88
N TYR A 243 -6.51 14.49 10.97
CA TYR A 243 -6.16 15.87 10.63
C TYR A 243 -6.69 16.87 11.66
N PRO A 244 -6.25 16.78 12.93
CA PRO A 244 -6.83 17.58 14.03
C PRO A 244 -6.65 19.08 13.89
N ASN A 245 -5.63 19.52 13.13
CA ASN A 245 -5.37 20.94 12.85
C ASN A 245 -6.14 21.48 11.63
N TRP A 246 -6.84 20.60 10.90
CA TRP A 246 -7.54 20.96 9.66
C TRP A 246 -9.04 20.70 9.74
N LEU A 247 -9.45 19.49 10.12
CA LEU A 247 -10.83 19.05 10.08
C LEU A 247 -11.49 19.22 11.46
N LYS A 248 -12.67 19.85 11.49
CA LYS A 248 -13.50 19.97 12.70
C LYS A 248 -14.46 18.78 12.87
N GLU A 249 -14.78 18.11 11.78
CA GLU A 249 -15.67 16.95 11.70
C GLU A 249 -15.20 15.99 10.62
N ASP A 250 -15.69 14.78 10.65
CA ASP A 250 -15.47 13.78 9.61
C ASP A 250 -16.13 14.19 8.30
N VAL A 251 -15.43 14.03 7.17
CA VAL A 251 -15.91 14.43 5.84
C VAL A 251 -16.06 13.20 4.94
N PRO A 252 -17.27 12.89 4.43
CA PRO A 252 -17.47 11.77 3.52
C PRO A 252 -16.76 12.01 2.20
N THR A 253 -16.14 10.95 1.69
CA THR A 253 -15.42 10.94 0.41
C THR A 253 -15.49 9.55 -0.23
N LEU A 254 -14.69 9.34 -1.28
CA LEU A 254 -14.44 8.06 -1.92
C LEU A 254 -12.99 7.66 -1.75
N THR A 255 -12.70 6.39 -1.97
CA THR A 255 -11.37 5.82 -1.85
C THR A 255 -11.07 4.84 -2.98
N VAL A 256 -9.78 4.64 -3.23
CA VAL A 256 -9.22 3.65 -4.14
C VAL A 256 -8.26 2.74 -3.37
N LYS A 257 -8.14 1.47 -3.75
CA LYS A 257 -7.24 0.52 -3.10
C LYS A 257 -5.80 0.68 -3.59
N ALA A 258 -4.84 0.72 -2.67
CA ALA A 258 -3.42 0.58 -2.98
C ALA A 258 -3.02 -0.90 -3.03
N PHE A 259 -2.11 -1.26 -3.93
CA PHE A 259 -1.55 -2.59 -4.08
C PHE A 259 -0.03 -2.57 -4.00
N LEU A 260 0.54 -3.59 -3.35
CA LEU A 260 1.92 -3.98 -3.55
C LEU A 260 1.98 -4.93 -4.74
N VAL A 261 2.79 -4.58 -5.74
CA VAL A 261 2.90 -5.33 -6.99
C VAL A 261 4.35 -5.70 -7.30
N THR A 262 4.51 -6.71 -8.15
CA THR A 262 5.75 -7.19 -8.74
C THR A 262 5.50 -7.62 -10.18
N TYR A 263 6.51 -8.14 -10.89
CA TYR A 263 6.33 -8.76 -12.19
C TYR A 263 6.34 -10.29 -12.09
N ASP A 264 5.92 -10.93 -13.16
CA ASP A 264 5.91 -12.39 -13.35
C ASP A 264 7.34 -12.88 -13.62
N TYR A 265 8.21 -12.80 -12.63
CA TYR A 265 9.60 -13.22 -12.71
C TYR A 265 9.71 -14.74 -12.70
N GLY A 266 10.53 -15.30 -13.62
CA GLY A 266 10.82 -16.73 -13.70
C GLY A 266 12.27 -17.11 -13.32
N LEU A 267 13.18 -16.12 -13.12
CA LEU A 267 14.56 -16.39 -12.75
C LEU A 267 14.63 -16.92 -11.30
N ARG A 268 15.32 -18.05 -11.10
CA ARG A 268 15.37 -18.78 -9.82
C ARG A 268 15.73 -17.88 -8.63
N ASP A 269 16.76 -17.06 -8.78
CA ASP A 269 17.24 -16.20 -7.69
C ASP A 269 16.23 -15.10 -7.36
N THR A 270 15.60 -14.48 -8.38
CA THR A 270 14.55 -13.49 -8.15
C THR A 270 13.32 -14.11 -7.49
N VAL A 271 12.90 -15.30 -7.94
CA VAL A 271 11.80 -16.06 -7.32
C VAL A 271 12.13 -16.37 -5.86
N GLY A 272 13.35 -16.87 -5.59
CA GLY A 272 13.82 -17.19 -4.25
C GLY A 272 13.78 -15.97 -3.32
N ASN A 273 14.34 -14.85 -3.76
CA ASN A 273 14.36 -13.61 -2.97
C ASN A 273 12.94 -13.06 -2.71
N LEU A 274 12.04 -13.10 -3.71
CA LEU A 274 10.65 -12.68 -3.51
C LEU A 274 9.87 -13.63 -2.60
N ASN A 275 10.21 -14.92 -2.56
CA ASN A 275 9.66 -15.86 -1.59
C ASN A 275 10.15 -15.54 -0.18
N HIS A 276 11.45 -15.26 0.02
CA HIS A 276 11.99 -14.80 1.30
C HIS A 276 11.34 -13.49 1.75
N PHE A 277 11.10 -12.57 0.81
CA PHE A 277 10.33 -11.34 1.10
C PHE A 277 8.92 -11.66 1.59
N ALA A 278 8.22 -12.61 0.97
CA ALA A 278 6.87 -13.02 1.38
C ALA A 278 6.86 -13.66 2.76
N ASP A 279 7.82 -14.55 3.05
CA ASP A 279 7.95 -15.19 4.36
C ASP A 279 8.25 -14.16 5.45
N SER A 280 9.16 -13.21 5.16
CA SER A 280 9.47 -12.08 6.06
C SER A 280 8.30 -11.14 6.26
N LEU A 281 7.55 -10.82 5.20
CA LEU A 281 6.33 -10.01 5.28
C LEU A 281 5.31 -10.64 6.23
N CYS A 282 5.12 -11.93 6.12
CA CYS A 282 4.22 -12.66 7.01
C CYS A 282 4.72 -12.70 8.46
N ALA A 283 6.01 -12.97 8.66
CA ALA A 283 6.60 -13.06 9.99
C ALA A 283 6.60 -11.70 10.72
N ASN A 284 6.86 -10.61 10.00
CA ASN A 284 7.03 -9.27 10.55
C ASN A 284 5.80 -8.36 10.36
N PHE A 285 4.66 -8.90 9.97
CA PHE A 285 3.46 -8.10 9.69
C PHE A 285 3.00 -7.30 10.91
N ASP A 286 3.09 -7.88 12.09
CA ASP A 286 2.71 -7.22 13.35
C ASP A 286 3.64 -6.02 13.64
N ASN A 287 4.94 -6.11 13.30
CA ASN A 287 5.87 -4.97 13.39
C ASN A 287 5.49 -3.81 12.47
N LEU A 288 4.99 -4.11 11.26
CA LEU A 288 4.48 -3.08 10.36
C LEU A 288 3.26 -2.37 10.95
N GLN A 289 2.35 -3.09 11.59
CA GLN A 289 1.16 -2.52 12.21
C GLN A 289 1.47 -1.72 13.48
N GLU A 290 2.49 -2.11 14.24
CA GLU A 290 2.86 -1.48 15.50
C GLU A 290 3.78 -0.27 15.31
N HIS A 291 4.77 -0.38 14.42
CA HIS A 291 5.86 0.58 14.29
C HIS A 291 5.89 1.32 12.95
N GLY A 292 5.14 0.87 11.94
CA GLY A 292 5.06 1.49 10.64
C GLY A 292 4.07 2.65 10.59
N HIS A 293 3.84 3.15 9.37
CA HIS A 293 2.86 4.20 9.13
C HIS A 293 1.47 3.80 9.70
N PRO A 294 0.70 4.71 10.31
CA PRO A 294 -0.60 4.39 10.94
C PRO A 294 -1.60 3.64 10.03
N LYS A 295 -1.51 3.82 8.72
CA LYS A 295 -2.32 3.09 7.73
C LYS A 295 -2.09 1.57 7.74
N TRP A 296 -0.94 1.07 8.23
CA TRP A 296 -0.71 -0.37 8.38
C TRP A 296 -1.75 -1.05 9.27
N LYS A 297 -2.34 -0.32 10.24
CA LYS A 297 -3.44 -0.83 11.08
C LYS A 297 -4.72 -1.14 10.29
N GLN A 298 -4.86 -0.60 9.08
CA GLN A 298 -5.98 -0.87 8.18
C GLN A 298 -5.68 -2.01 7.19
N VAL A 299 -4.40 -2.35 7.01
CA VAL A 299 -3.98 -3.43 6.13
C VAL A 299 -4.26 -4.77 6.82
N LYS A 300 -4.89 -5.68 6.09
CA LYS A 300 -5.07 -7.06 6.52
C LYS A 300 -4.13 -7.94 5.70
N LEU A 301 -3.42 -8.84 6.38
CA LEU A 301 -2.63 -9.85 5.69
C LEU A 301 -3.57 -10.95 5.16
N GLU A 302 -4.19 -10.67 4.03
CA GLU A 302 -5.13 -11.57 3.37
C GLU A 302 -5.00 -11.50 1.85
N LEU A 303 -5.37 -12.57 1.19
CA LEU A 303 -5.36 -12.68 -0.28
C LEU A 303 -6.78 -12.97 -0.77
N PRO A 304 -7.63 -11.95 -0.89
CA PRO A 304 -9.00 -12.09 -1.35
C PRO A 304 -9.05 -12.56 -2.82
N ALA A 305 -10.23 -13.03 -3.25
CA ALA A 305 -10.47 -13.27 -4.66
C ALA A 305 -10.28 -11.97 -5.46
N LEU A 306 -9.54 -12.06 -6.55
CA LEU A 306 -9.27 -10.92 -7.40
C LEU A 306 -10.37 -10.74 -8.45
N VAL A 307 -10.57 -9.48 -8.86
CA VAL A 307 -11.47 -9.15 -9.97
C VAL A 307 -10.90 -9.59 -11.31
N HIS A 308 -11.71 -9.51 -12.35
CA HIS A 308 -11.38 -9.98 -13.69
C HIS A 308 -10.07 -9.41 -14.23
N GLY A 309 -9.19 -10.28 -14.72
CA GLY A 309 -7.90 -9.88 -15.33
C GLY A 309 -6.75 -9.68 -14.36
N TRP A 310 -7.02 -9.55 -13.06
CA TRP A 310 -5.98 -9.40 -12.04
C TRP A 310 -5.43 -10.75 -11.61
N LYS A 311 -4.13 -10.80 -11.30
CA LYS A 311 -3.45 -12.04 -10.92
C LYS A 311 -2.45 -11.81 -9.80
N TYR A 312 -2.42 -12.72 -8.84
CA TYR A 312 -1.32 -12.78 -7.87
C TYR A 312 -0.04 -13.30 -8.52
N TYR A 313 1.11 -12.94 -7.94
CA TYR A 313 2.38 -13.57 -8.27
C TYR A 313 2.42 -14.96 -7.60
N GLY A 314 2.27 -16.00 -8.40
CA GLY A 314 2.02 -17.37 -7.90
C GLY A 314 3.03 -17.88 -6.87
N PRO A 315 4.37 -17.69 -7.03
CA PRO A 315 5.33 -18.09 -6.01
C PRO A 315 5.07 -17.44 -4.65
N VAL A 316 4.92 -16.11 -4.60
CA VAL A 316 4.64 -15.35 -3.38
C VAL A 316 3.25 -15.69 -2.80
N GLU A 317 2.24 -15.82 -3.65
CA GLU A 317 0.89 -16.23 -3.23
C GLU A 317 0.93 -17.54 -2.45
N LYS A 318 1.67 -18.53 -2.94
CA LYS A 318 1.82 -19.84 -2.27
C LYS A 318 2.42 -19.69 -0.87
N HIS A 319 3.49 -18.89 -0.73
CA HIS A 319 4.14 -18.63 0.56
C HIS A 319 3.23 -17.90 1.54
N LEU A 320 2.57 -16.84 1.10
CA LEU A 320 1.64 -16.09 1.95
C LEU A 320 0.44 -16.93 2.39
N ARG A 321 -0.17 -17.73 1.50
CA ARG A 321 -1.29 -18.63 1.86
C ARG A 321 -0.86 -19.71 2.86
N ALA A 322 0.33 -20.28 2.70
CA ALA A 322 0.88 -21.25 3.66
C ALA A 322 1.09 -20.62 5.04
N CYS A 323 1.65 -19.41 5.10
CA CYS A 323 1.83 -18.68 6.33
C CYS A 323 0.50 -18.34 7.02
N LEU A 324 -0.50 -17.86 6.27
CA LEU A 324 -1.83 -17.55 6.78
C LEU A 324 -2.51 -18.79 7.39
N ALA A 325 -2.40 -19.94 6.72
CA ALA A 325 -2.91 -21.21 7.24
C ALA A 325 -2.24 -21.60 8.56
N ASN A 326 -0.92 -21.46 8.66
CA ASN A 326 -0.18 -21.75 9.88
C ASN A 326 -0.53 -20.79 11.03
N LYS A 327 -0.67 -19.49 10.77
CA LYS A 327 -1.14 -18.50 11.78
C LYS A 327 -2.54 -18.85 12.28
N SER A 328 -3.47 -19.20 11.39
CA SER A 328 -4.84 -19.60 11.76
C SER A 328 -4.87 -20.86 12.61
N ALA A 329 -4.06 -21.87 12.27
CA ALA A 329 -3.94 -23.09 13.04
C ALA A 329 -3.37 -22.83 14.44
N ALA A 330 -2.36 -21.98 14.58
CA ALA A 330 -1.77 -21.60 15.86
C ALA A 330 -2.79 -20.88 16.76
N ILE A 331 -3.55 -19.93 16.21
CA ILE A 331 -4.61 -19.21 16.96
C ILE A 331 -5.68 -20.20 17.44
N SER A 332 -6.13 -21.12 16.58
CA SER A 332 -7.13 -22.15 16.93
C SER A 332 -6.62 -23.09 18.03
N ALA A 333 -5.36 -23.50 17.96
CA ALA A 333 -4.73 -24.33 18.99
C ALA A 333 -4.65 -23.62 20.35
N THR A 334 -4.26 -22.34 20.34
CA THR A 334 -4.21 -21.51 21.56
C THR A 334 -5.59 -21.30 22.18
N ALA A 335 -6.62 -21.05 21.34
CA ALA A 335 -8.00 -20.91 21.81
C ALA A 335 -8.53 -22.23 22.39
N ALA A 336 -8.24 -23.37 21.79
CA ALA A 336 -8.61 -24.68 22.31
C ALA A 336 -7.91 -24.99 23.63
N ALA A 337 -6.64 -24.65 23.76
CA ALA A 337 -5.89 -24.80 25.00
C ALA A 337 -6.45 -23.91 26.14
N ALA A 338 -6.80 -22.66 25.82
CA ALA A 338 -7.42 -21.75 26.80
C ALA A 338 -8.80 -22.24 27.27
N GLN A 339 -9.60 -22.83 26.36
CA GLN A 339 -10.89 -23.44 26.73
C GLN A 339 -10.72 -24.72 27.55
N ALA A 340 -9.68 -25.53 27.29
CA ALA A 340 -9.37 -26.69 28.07
C ALA A 340 -8.97 -26.34 29.53
N VAL A 341 -8.31 -25.23 29.75
CA VAL A 341 -7.97 -24.72 31.08
C VAL A 341 -9.20 -24.16 31.81
N GLN A 342 -10.20 -23.66 31.10
CA GLN A 342 -11.44 -23.10 31.67
C GLN A 342 -12.56 -24.14 31.89
N LYS A 343 -12.34 -25.42 31.54
CA LYS A 343 -13.34 -26.46 31.84
C LYS A 343 -13.48 -26.57 33.38
N PRO A 344 -14.64 -26.25 33.97
CA PRO A 344 -14.77 -26.38 35.40
C PRO A 344 -14.54 -27.86 35.76
N ARG A 345 -13.74 -28.10 36.80
CA ARG A 345 -13.67 -29.42 37.43
C ARG A 345 -15.09 -29.81 37.84
N SER A 346 -15.82 -30.45 36.96
CA SER A 346 -17.14 -30.98 37.26
C SER A 346 -16.96 -32.29 38.00
N SER A 347 -16.89 -32.21 39.25
CA SER A 347 -17.10 -33.16 40.33
C SER A 347 -15.91 -33.17 41.29
N CYS A 348 -16.16 -32.63 42.50
CA CYS A 348 -15.32 -32.92 43.64
C CYS A 348 -15.23 -34.41 43.82
N THR A 349 -14.02 -34.93 43.95
CA THR A 349 -13.85 -36.29 44.43
C THR A 349 -14.30 -36.39 45.91
N ASP A 350 -14.71 -37.56 46.36
CA ASP A 350 -15.12 -37.71 47.77
C ASP A 350 -13.99 -37.37 48.76
N GLN A 351 -12.73 -37.52 48.34
CA GLN A 351 -11.56 -37.05 49.11
C GLN A 351 -11.45 -35.52 49.19
N GLU A 352 -11.74 -34.80 48.11
CA GLU A 352 -11.71 -33.30 48.12
C GLU A 352 -12.87 -32.71 48.91
N ARG A 353 -14.02 -33.38 48.98
CA ARG A 353 -15.17 -33.02 49.84
C ARG A 353 -14.83 -33.21 51.31
N LEU A 354 -14.18 -34.33 51.67
CA LEU A 354 -13.72 -34.62 53.04
C LEU A 354 -12.71 -33.63 53.55
N LEU A 355 -11.87 -33.07 52.69
CA LEU A 355 -10.82 -32.10 53.02
C LEU A 355 -11.29 -30.63 52.88
N LEU A 356 -12.58 -30.39 52.59
CA LEU A 356 -13.16 -29.05 52.42
C LEU A 356 -12.42 -28.20 51.30
N LEU A 357 -11.79 -28.85 50.35
CA LEU A 357 -11.04 -28.22 49.26
C LEU A 357 -11.93 -27.81 48.08
N CYS A 358 -13.22 -28.13 48.11
CA CYS A 358 -14.21 -27.64 47.15
C CYS A 358 -15.55 -27.39 47.87
N LYS A 359 -16.23 -26.29 47.46
CA LYS A 359 -17.58 -25.94 47.89
C LYS A 359 -18.63 -26.56 47.00
#